data_2fc9ff58e5abcc025035b3cc1872577e
#
_entry.id   2fc9ff58e5abcc025035b3cc1872577e
#
_cell.length_a   1.000
_cell.length_b   1.000
_cell.length_c   1.000
_cell.angle_alpha   90.00
_cell.angle_beta   90.00
_cell.angle_gamma   90.00
#
_symmetry.space_group_name_H-M   'P 1'
#
loop_
_entity.id
_entity.type
_entity.pdbx_description
1 polymer ?
#
loop_
_entity_poly.entity_id
_entity_poly.type
_entity_poly.pdbx_seq_one_letter_code
_entity_poly.pdbx_strand_id
1 'polypeptide(L)'
;VPENVGRASLGENAAFQLANVTKTAPQYGAITPRWLVRLLDWKPLEAGTFRVNRVDEEKAIESTCGHEDESVLASTYVEYAEEPREYRLSSINAVLNVHTRVSDLLSNPYDQVREQLRLLIETVKEKQESELLNNADYGLLNNVDDSQKLKTRKGPPTPDDLDELLTKVWKEPSLFLAHPRTIAAFGRECTRRGVPPPTVTLFGSPFLTWRGVPLIPSDKISVRSKDQKSKILLLRVGEKKQGVVGLFQPGLPGEQSPGLSVRFMGIDQRALASYLVSLYCSAAVLTNDAIALLEDVEVGQYHEYK
;
A
#
# COMPACT_ATOMS: atom_id res chain seq x y z
N VAL A 1 31.35 12.59 22.86
CA VAL A 1 29.91 12.69 22.68
C VAL A 1 29.33 11.40 23.23
N PRO A 2 28.55 11.40 24.34
CA PRO A 2 27.90 10.18 24.78
C PRO A 2 26.88 9.78 23.71
N GLU A 3 27.11 8.66 23.04
CA GLU A 3 26.09 7.99 22.25
C GLU A 3 24.88 7.79 23.13
N ASN A 4 23.77 8.34 22.68
CA ASN A 4 22.47 8.16 23.28
C ASN A 4 22.07 6.70 23.06
N VAL A 5 22.58 5.80 23.91
CA VAL A 5 22.16 4.40 23.95
C VAL A 5 20.69 4.46 24.36
N GLY A 6 19.79 4.41 23.38
CA GLY A 6 18.36 4.41 23.62
C GLY A 6 18.05 3.40 24.74
N ARG A 7 17.23 3.81 25.69
CA ARG A 7 16.82 2.94 26.80
C ARG A 7 16.19 1.69 26.19
N ALA A 8 16.84 0.55 26.36
CA ALA A 8 16.38 -0.73 25.83
C ALA A 8 15.22 -1.35 26.67
N SER A 9 14.77 -0.65 27.72
CA SER A 9 13.60 -1.03 28.52
C SER A 9 12.76 0.21 28.86
N LEU A 10 11.51 0.00 29.23
CA LEU A 10 10.62 1.05 29.73
C LEU A 10 11.19 1.66 31.01
N GLY A 11 11.11 2.99 31.12
CA GLY A 11 11.38 3.67 32.37
C GLY A 11 10.39 3.24 33.45
N GLU A 12 10.79 3.34 34.73
CA GLU A 12 10.02 2.88 35.89
C GLU A 12 8.57 3.41 35.91
N ASN A 13 8.37 4.71 35.62
CA ASN A 13 7.06 5.32 35.59
C ASN A 13 6.19 4.76 34.43
N ALA A 14 6.77 4.47 33.27
CA ALA A 14 6.04 3.90 32.15
C ALA A 14 5.68 2.44 32.42
N ALA A 15 6.57 1.67 33.04
CA ALA A 15 6.30 0.30 33.47
C ALA A 15 5.19 0.26 34.53
N PHE A 16 5.21 1.19 35.51
CA PHE A 16 4.16 1.31 36.51
C PHE A 16 2.80 1.68 35.92
N GLN A 17 2.75 2.62 34.97
CA GLN A 17 1.51 2.97 34.28
C GLN A 17 0.95 1.79 33.48
N LEU A 18 1.78 1.07 32.75
CA LEU A 18 1.37 -0.15 32.05
C LEU A 18 0.85 -1.21 33.02
N ALA A 19 1.48 -1.39 34.17
CA ALA A 19 1.05 -2.34 35.20
C ALA A 19 -0.31 -2.01 35.81
N ASN A 20 -0.67 -0.74 35.87
CA ASN A 20 -1.94 -0.28 36.47
C ASN A 20 -3.11 -0.18 35.48
N VAL A 21 -2.85 -0.15 34.16
CA VAL A 21 -3.90 0.01 33.14
C VAL A 21 -4.25 -1.33 32.52
N THR A 22 -5.23 -2.01 33.11
CA THR A 22 -5.54 -3.42 32.83
C THR A 22 -6.10 -3.75 31.46
N LYS A 23 -6.47 -2.80 30.61
CA LYS A 23 -7.08 -3.09 29.28
C LYS A 23 -6.77 -2.08 28.19
N THR A 24 -6.01 -1.05 28.45
CA THR A 24 -5.72 -0.03 27.45
C THR A 24 -4.43 -0.39 26.74
N ALA A 25 -4.52 -0.81 25.49
CA ALA A 25 -3.33 -0.97 24.67
C ALA A 25 -2.60 0.37 24.54
N PRO A 26 -1.26 0.40 24.60
CA PRO A 26 -0.50 1.61 24.32
C PRO A 26 -0.95 2.21 23.00
N GLN A 27 -1.32 3.49 23.03
CA GLN A 27 -1.71 4.19 21.83
C GLN A 27 -0.46 4.56 21.05
N TYR A 28 -0.40 4.17 19.81
CA TYR A 28 0.64 4.58 18.88
C TYR A 28 0.02 5.57 17.90
N GLY A 29 0.42 6.84 18.00
CA GLY A 29 -0.20 7.95 17.26
C GLY A 29 -0.08 7.85 15.74
N ALA A 30 0.83 7.00 15.25
CA ALA A 30 1.05 6.80 13.82
C ALA A 30 0.38 5.55 13.25
N ILE A 31 -0.46 4.83 14.02
CA ILE A 31 -1.21 3.68 13.48
C ILE A 31 -2.32 4.17 12.58
N THR A 32 -2.25 3.77 11.31
CA THR A 32 -3.28 4.06 10.30
C THR A 32 -4.09 2.81 9.96
N PRO A 33 -5.24 2.93 9.29
CA PRO A 33 -6.01 1.77 8.86
C PRO A 33 -5.31 0.88 7.83
N ARG A 34 -4.27 1.36 7.15
CA ARG A 34 -3.51 0.63 6.11
C ARG A 34 -4.42 -0.01 5.07
N TRP A 35 -5.28 0.80 4.48
CA TRP A 35 -6.31 0.35 3.56
C TRP A 35 -5.76 -0.34 2.33
N LEU A 36 -4.63 0.14 1.77
CA LEU A 36 -4.01 -0.49 0.61
C LEU A 36 -3.60 -1.94 0.93
N VAL A 37 -2.93 -2.16 2.06
CA VAL A 37 -2.52 -3.51 2.50
C VAL A 37 -3.72 -4.44 2.67
N ARG A 38 -4.87 -3.92 3.14
CA ARG A 38 -6.09 -4.71 3.33
C ARG A 38 -6.84 -5.03 2.04
N LEU A 39 -6.72 -4.16 1.03
CA LEU A 39 -7.50 -4.25 -0.21
C LEU A 39 -6.75 -4.97 -1.33
N LEU A 40 -5.42 -5.08 -1.24
CA LEU A 40 -4.64 -5.83 -2.23
C LEU A 40 -4.94 -7.33 -2.15
N ASP A 41 -4.95 -7.96 -3.32
CA ASP A 41 -4.94 -9.43 -3.47
C ASP A 41 -3.51 -9.93 -3.29
N TRP A 42 -3.24 -10.61 -2.17
CA TRP A 42 -1.90 -11.05 -1.80
C TRP A 42 -1.59 -12.43 -2.35
N LYS A 43 -0.43 -12.56 -3.03
CA LYS A 43 0.07 -13.80 -3.62
C LYS A 43 1.36 -14.25 -2.93
N PRO A 44 1.47 -15.53 -2.55
CA PRO A 44 2.72 -16.08 -2.05
C PRO A 44 3.75 -16.20 -3.17
N LEU A 45 5.00 -15.88 -2.87
CA LEU A 45 6.11 -15.95 -3.80
C LEU A 45 7.27 -16.74 -3.17
N GLU A 46 7.45 -17.98 -3.59
CA GLU A 46 8.48 -18.87 -3.02
C GLU A 46 9.87 -18.64 -3.62
N ALA A 47 9.95 -18.18 -4.86
CA ALA A 47 11.20 -18.03 -5.60
C ALA A 47 11.85 -16.63 -5.54
N GLY A 48 11.29 -15.70 -4.74
CA GLY A 48 11.84 -14.34 -4.56
C GLY A 48 11.66 -13.39 -5.74
N THR A 49 11.26 -13.87 -6.92
CA THR A 49 11.00 -13.04 -8.12
C THR A 49 9.70 -13.46 -8.78
N PHE A 50 8.82 -12.50 -9.00
CA PHE A 50 7.58 -12.66 -9.74
C PHE A 50 7.76 -12.11 -11.15
N ARG A 51 7.53 -12.96 -12.15
CA ARG A 51 7.73 -12.62 -13.56
C ARG A 51 6.39 -12.50 -14.27
N VAL A 52 6.16 -11.36 -14.92
CA VAL A 52 4.97 -11.10 -15.72
C VAL A 52 5.36 -11.19 -17.19
N ASN A 53 4.93 -12.25 -17.85
CA ASN A 53 5.10 -12.39 -19.30
C ASN A 53 4.01 -11.58 -20.00
N ARG A 54 4.43 -10.83 -21.02
CA ARG A 54 3.50 -10.06 -21.88
C ARG A 54 3.47 -10.70 -23.25
N VAL A 55 2.31 -10.65 -23.88
CA VAL A 55 2.17 -10.96 -25.29
C VAL A 55 2.69 -9.76 -26.07
N ASP A 56 3.37 -10.01 -27.17
CA ASP A 56 3.81 -8.98 -28.09
C ASP A 56 2.61 -8.40 -28.83
N GLU A 57 2.23 -7.17 -28.47
CA GLU A 57 1.03 -6.49 -29.02
C GLU A 57 1.25 -6.03 -30.49
N GLU A 58 2.50 -5.94 -30.96
CA GLU A 58 2.81 -5.55 -32.34
C GLU A 58 2.53 -6.70 -33.33
N LYS A 59 2.46 -7.93 -32.84
CA LYS A 59 2.16 -9.11 -33.65
C LYS A 59 0.70 -9.51 -33.50
N ALA A 60 -0.11 -9.08 -34.45
CA ALA A 60 -1.52 -9.41 -34.45
C ALA A 60 -1.75 -10.92 -34.57
N ILE A 61 -2.62 -11.47 -33.71
CA ILE A 61 -3.08 -12.84 -33.86
C ILE A 61 -4.06 -12.89 -35.01
N GLU A 62 -3.69 -13.58 -36.08
CA GLU A 62 -4.57 -13.79 -37.23
C GLU A 62 -5.72 -14.71 -36.86
N SER A 63 -6.93 -14.26 -37.10
CA SER A 63 -8.16 -15.03 -36.90
C SER A 63 -9.10 -14.89 -38.08
N THR A 64 -9.77 -15.97 -38.46
CA THR A 64 -10.76 -15.97 -39.50
C THR A 64 -12.16 -15.93 -38.91
N CYS A 65 -13.04 -15.09 -39.49
CA CYS A 65 -14.45 -15.01 -39.15
C CYS A 65 -15.29 -15.44 -40.35
N GLY A 66 -16.25 -16.37 -40.17
CA GLY A 66 -17.17 -16.83 -41.18
C GLY A 66 -16.77 -18.12 -41.89
N HIS A 67 -17.60 -18.57 -42.82
CA HIS A 67 -17.44 -19.83 -43.56
C HIS A 67 -16.82 -19.64 -44.95
N GLU A 68 -16.21 -18.49 -45.20
CA GLU A 68 -15.53 -18.26 -46.49
C GLU A 68 -14.18 -18.98 -46.47
N ASP A 69 -14.04 -19.98 -47.35
CA ASP A 69 -12.84 -20.82 -47.54
C ASP A 69 -12.38 -21.65 -46.32
N GLU A 70 -13.20 -22.61 -45.88
CA GLU A 70 -12.86 -23.56 -44.82
C GLU A 70 -11.64 -24.47 -45.13
N SER A 71 -11.00 -24.35 -46.25
CA SER A 71 -9.87 -25.20 -46.65
C SER A 71 -8.55 -24.87 -45.96
N VAL A 72 -8.34 -23.65 -45.48
CA VAL A 72 -7.11 -23.21 -44.82
C VAL A 72 -7.44 -22.25 -43.69
N LEU A 73 -7.37 -22.72 -42.44
CA LEU A 73 -7.50 -21.86 -41.27
C LEU A 73 -6.19 -21.04 -41.06
N ALA A 74 -6.34 -19.79 -40.61
CA ALA A 74 -5.22 -18.97 -40.22
C ALA A 74 -4.42 -19.66 -39.08
N SER A 75 -3.13 -19.78 -39.28
CA SER A 75 -2.22 -20.37 -38.29
C SER A 75 -1.28 -19.29 -37.80
N THR A 76 -1.33 -19.01 -36.50
CA THR A 76 -0.45 -18.03 -35.86
C THR A 76 0.14 -18.59 -34.58
N TYR A 77 1.29 -18.05 -34.19
CA TYR A 77 1.91 -18.29 -32.89
C TYR A 77 1.73 -17.06 -32.01
N VAL A 78 1.41 -17.29 -30.73
CA VAL A 78 1.42 -16.21 -29.72
C VAL A 78 2.85 -16.01 -29.27
N GLU A 79 3.44 -14.89 -29.63
CA GLU A 79 4.80 -14.55 -29.20
C GLU A 79 4.75 -13.73 -27.89
N TYR A 80 5.66 -14.04 -27.00
CA TYR A 80 5.85 -13.29 -25.76
C TYR A 80 6.95 -12.25 -25.93
N ALA A 81 6.82 -11.12 -25.21
CA ALA A 81 7.86 -10.10 -25.20
C ALA A 81 9.22 -10.71 -24.72
N GLU A 82 10.31 -10.33 -25.35
CA GLU A 82 11.65 -10.86 -25.05
C GLU A 82 12.07 -10.53 -23.61
N GLU A 83 11.65 -9.39 -23.07
CA GLU A 83 11.96 -8.94 -21.73
C GLU A 83 10.71 -8.93 -20.83
N PRO A 84 10.45 -10.02 -20.08
CA PRO A 84 9.36 -10.05 -19.13
C PRO A 84 9.64 -9.11 -17.97
N ARG A 85 8.59 -8.43 -17.46
CA ARG A 85 8.73 -7.57 -16.29
C ARG A 85 8.91 -8.40 -15.04
N GLU A 86 9.94 -8.11 -14.27
CA GLU A 86 10.27 -8.81 -13.04
C GLU A 86 10.02 -7.93 -11.80
N TYR A 87 9.37 -8.51 -10.80
CA TYR A 87 9.18 -7.90 -9.49
C TYR A 87 9.87 -8.76 -8.43
N ARG A 88 10.77 -8.13 -7.67
CA ARG A 88 11.49 -8.79 -6.58
C ARG A 88 10.85 -8.46 -5.25
N LEU A 89 10.92 -9.40 -4.30
CA LEU A 89 10.56 -9.13 -2.93
C LEU A 89 11.58 -8.21 -2.29
N SER A 90 11.10 -7.23 -1.57
CA SER A 90 11.90 -6.36 -0.70
C SER A 90 11.70 -6.74 0.76
N SER A 91 12.66 -6.43 1.60
CA SER A 91 12.59 -6.70 3.04
C SER A 91 12.61 -5.41 3.86
N ILE A 92 11.70 -5.34 4.82
CA ILE A 92 11.68 -4.30 5.84
C ILE A 92 12.10 -4.95 7.14
N ASN A 93 13.24 -4.53 7.67
CA ASN A 93 13.82 -5.13 8.86
C ASN A 93 13.91 -4.13 10.00
N ALA A 94 13.62 -4.58 11.22
CA ALA A 94 13.80 -3.81 12.44
C ALA A 94 14.29 -4.71 13.57
N VAL A 95 15.16 -4.19 14.43
CA VAL A 95 15.68 -4.91 15.59
C VAL A 95 15.17 -4.25 16.86
N LEU A 96 14.58 -5.05 17.73
CA LEU A 96 14.19 -4.67 19.09
C LEU A 96 15.22 -5.20 20.07
N ASN A 97 15.78 -4.32 20.90
CA ASN A 97 16.65 -4.69 22.02
C ASN A 97 15.92 -4.41 23.34
N VAL A 98 15.82 -5.42 24.18
CA VAL A 98 15.13 -5.35 25.47
C VAL A 98 16.06 -5.85 26.58
N HIS A 99 16.13 -5.14 27.71
CA HIS A 99 16.86 -5.63 28.90
C HIS A 99 16.21 -6.87 29.49
N THR A 100 17.02 -7.88 29.81
CA THR A 100 16.59 -9.13 30.46
C THR A 100 16.53 -9.01 31.98
N ARG A 101 16.25 -7.82 32.53
CA ARG A 101 16.07 -7.66 33.97
C ARG A 101 14.87 -8.45 34.45
N VAL A 102 15.02 -9.13 35.58
CA VAL A 102 13.95 -9.95 36.17
C VAL A 102 12.67 -9.14 36.41
N SER A 103 12.78 -7.89 36.84
CA SER A 103 11.66 -6.97 37.02
C SER A 103 10.90 -6.68 35.73
N ASP A 104 11.61 -6.66 34.60
CA ASP A 104 11.00 -6.39 33.28
C ASP A 104 10.35 -7.63 32.66
N LEU A 105 10.94 -8.82 32.96
CA LEU A 105 10.41 -10.10 32.47
C LEU A 105 9.23 -10.63 33.31
N LEU A 106 9.21 -10.32 34.61
CA LEU A 106 8.22 -10.82 35.55
C LEU A 106 7.15 -9.78 35.91
N SER A 107 7.07 -8.64 35.23
CA SER A 107 6.02 -7.64 35.48
C SER A 107 4.67 -8.17 35.00
N ASN A 108 4.10 -9.07 35.79
CA ASN A 108 2.74 -9.57 35.57
C ASN A 108 1.74 -8.51 36.07
N PRO A 109 0.67 -8.15 35.32
CA PRO A 109 0.11 -8.87 34.17
C PRO A 109 0.63 -8.42 32.78
N TYR A 110 1.70 -7.62 32.68
CA TYR A 110 2.19 -7.08 31.43
C TYR A 110 3.54 -7.65 31.03
N ASP A 111 3.54 -8.37 29.91
CA ASP A 111 4.73 -8.76 29.19
C ASP A 111 5.24 -7.55 28.35
N GLN A 112 6.21 -6.83 28.89
CA GLN A 112 6.82 -5.67 28.24
C GLN A 112 7.45 -6.01 26.89
N VAL A 113 8.05 -7.20 26.77
CA VAL A 113 8.67 -7.67 25.52
C VAL A 113 7.60 -7.80 24.43
N ARG A 114 6.48 -8.42 24.77
CA ARG A 114 5.35 -8.60 23.87
C ARG A 114 4.75 -7.27 23.42
N GLU A 115 4.58 -6.30 24.33
CA GLU A 115 4.05 -4.99 24.00
C GLU A 115 5.01 -4.16 23.12
N GLN A 116 6.30 -4.19 23.39
CA GLN A 116 7.29 -3.53 22.56
C GLN A 116 7.39 -4.17 21.17
N LEU A 117 7.34 -5.51 21.09
CA LEU A 117 7.28 -6.22 19.81
C LEU A 117 6.03 -5.85 19.04
N ARG A 118 4.88 -5.75 19.70
CA ARG A 118 3.63 -5.33 19.06
C ARG A 118 3.76 -3.93 18.43
N LEU A 119 4.31 -2.96 19.16
CA LEU A 119 4.53 -1.61 18.66
C LEU A 119 5.51 -1.58 17.49
N LEU A 120 6.59 -2.37 17.57
CA LEU A 120 7.55 -2.47 16.47
C LEU A 120 6.92 -3.10 15.22
N ILE A 121 6.13 -4.16 15.39
CA ILE A 121 5.37 -4.78 14.29
C ILE A 121 4.43 -3.77 13.63
N GLU A 122 3.73 -2.94 14.43
CA GLU A 122 2.88 -1.89 13.87
C GLU A 122 3.69 -0.87 13.05
N THR A 123 4.87 -0.47 13.53
CA THR A 123 5.78 0.42 12.78
C THR A 123 6.23 -0.20 11.46
N VAL A 124 6.58 -1.50 11.47
CA VAL A 124 6.98 -2.22 10.26
C VAL A 124 5.82 -2.31 9.25
N LYS A 125 4.58 -2.54 9.72
CA LYS A 125 3.39 -2.54 8.88
C LYS A 125 3.03 -1.16 8.32
N GLU A 126 3.27 -0.08 9.08
CA GLU A 126 3.13 1.29 8.56
C GLU A 126 4.15 1.55 7.44
N LYS A 127 5.38 1.10 7.64
CA LYS A 127 6.42 1.19 6.63
C LYS A 127 6.08 0.37 5.38
N GLN A 128 5.42 -0.80 5.54
CA GLN A 128 4.95 -1.62 4.43
C GLN A 128 4.05 -0.83 3.48
N GLU A 129 3.00 -0.17 3.99
CA GLU A 129 2.11 0.62 3.13
C GLU A 129 2.86 1.78 2.45
N SER A 130 3.78 2.41 3.17
CA SER A 130 4.63 3.46 2.59
C SER A 130 5.50 2.95 1.45
N GLU A 131 6.14 1.79 1.62
CA GLU A 131 6.99 1.18 0.59
C GLU A 131 6.17 0.72 -0.63
N LEU A 132 5.00 0.09 -0.41
CA LEU A 132 4.10 -0.29 -1.50
C LEU A 132 3.70 0.89 -2.40
N LEU A 133 3.64 2.10 -1.85
CA LEU A 133 3.30 3.30 -2.61
C LEU A 133 4.51 4.02 -3.19
N ASN A 134 5.58 4.19 -2.39
CA ASN A 134 6.64 5.16 -2.69
C ASN A 134 7.99 4.52 -3.04
N ASN A 135 8.16 3.20 -2.92
CA ASN A 135 9.43 2.55 -3.25
C ASN A 135 9.85 2.85 -4.71
N ALA A 136 11.15 3.03 -4.92
CA ALA A 136 11.68 3.38 -6.25
C ALA A 136 11.49 2.26 -7.28
N ASP A 137 11.59 0.99 -6.85
CA ASP A 137 11.60 -0.16 -7.76
C ASP A 137 10.19 -0.71 -8.01
N TYR A 138 9.39 -0.90 -6.94
CA TYR A 138 8.08 -1.53 -7.04
C TYR A 138 6.92 -0.65 -6.52
N GLY A 139 7.20 0.55 -6.05
CA GLY A 139 6.18 1.47 -5.53
C GLY A 139 5.15 1.84 -6.59
N LEU A 140 3.88 1.75 -6.23
CA LEU A 140 2.78 1.94 -7.18
C LEU A 140 2.77 3.35 -7.80
N LEU A 141 3.19 4.39 -7.07
CA LEU A 141 3.27 5.76 -7.59
C LEU A 141 4.40 5.95 -8.62
N ASN A 142 5.43 5.11 -8.59
CA ASN A 142 6.59 5.19 -9.46
C ASN A 142 6.50 4.23 -10.65
N ASN A 143 5.63 3.22 -10.57
CA ASN A 143 5.44 2.20 -11.60
C ASN A 143 4.21 2.43 -12.50
N VAL A 144 3.75 3.66 -12.60
CA VAL A 144 2.70 4.05 -13.52
C VAL A 144 3.33 4.36 -14.88
N ASP A 145 2.82 3.74 -15.94
CA ASP A 145 3.22 4.05 -17.31
C ASP A 145 2.91 5.51 -17.65
N ASP A 146 3.74 6.17 -18.46
CA ASP A 146 3.55 7.58 -18.82
C ASP A 146 2.23 7.82 -19.56
N SER A 147 1.75 6.85 -20.34
CA SER A 147 0.45 6.89 -21.00
C SER A 147 -0.74 6.88 -20.04
N GLN A 148 -0.53 6.42 -18.81
CA GLN A 148 -1.53 6.33 -17.72
C GLN A 148 -1.46 7.52 -16.74
N LYS A 149 -0.58 8.48 -16.97
CA LYS A 149 -0.46 9.70 -16.16
C LYS A 149 -1.29 10.82 -16.75
N LEU A 150 -2.06 11.47 -15.90
CA LEU A 150 -2.87 12.65 -16.22
C LEU A 150 -2.48 13.80 -15.29
N LYS A 151 -2.72 15.02 -15.73
CA LYS A 151 -2.59 16.23 -14.90
C LYS A 151 -3.95 16.88 -14.71
N THR A 152 -4.17 17.48 -13.55
CA THR A 152 -5.40 18.25 -13.32
C THR A 152 -5.52 19.41 -14.31
N ARG A 153 -6.75 19.66 -14.79
CA ARG A 153 -7.05 20.73 -15.75
C ARG A 153 -6.99 22.13 -15.10
N LYS A 154 -7.41 22.25 -13.85
CA LYS A 154 -7.60 23.55 -13.17
C LYS A 154 -7.07 23.59 -11.73
N GLY A 155 -6.11 22.77 -11.38
CA GLY A 155 -5.50 22.72 -10.05
C GLY A 155 -6.24 21.81 -9.06
N PRO A 156 -7.43 22.14 -8.52
CA PRO A 156 -8.17 21.21 -7.65
C PRO A 156 -8.73 20.02 -8.44
N PRO A 157 -8.93 18.86 -7.78
CA PRO A 157 -9.43 17.67 -8.46
C PRO A 157 -10.92 17.83 -8.81
N THR A 158 -11.25 17.72 -10.08
CA THR A 158 -12.61 17.89 -10.57
C THR A 158 -13.28 16.56 -10.89
N PRO A 159 -14.64 16.50 -10.93
CA PRO A 159 -15.35 15.34 -11.46
C PRO A 159 -14.85 14.87 -12.83
N ASP A 160 -14.58 15.81 -13.75
CA ASP A 160 -14.10 15.51 -15.09
C ASP A 160 -12.70 14.86 -15.09
N ASP A 161 -11.82 15.26 -14.14
CA ASP A 161 -10.48 14.66 -14.00
C ASP A 161 -10.60 13.20 -13.52
N LEU A 162 -11.54 12.92 -12.59
CA LEU A 162 -11.77 11.56 -12.13
C LEU A 162 -12.47 10.70 -13.21
N ASP A 163 -13.40 11.27 -13.97
CA ASP A 163 -14.04 10.59 -15.10
C ASP A 163 -12.99 10.22 -16.18
N GLU A 164 -12.05 11.12 -16.48
CA GLU A 164 -10.96 10.83 -17.41
C GLU A 164 -10.00 9.75 -16.85
N LEU A 165 -9.70 9.79 -15.56
CA LEU A 165 -8.90 8.76 -14.91
C LEU A 165 -9.58 7.37 -15.02
N LEU A 166 -10.90 7.31 -14.87
CA LEU A 166 -11.69 6.09 -15.06
C LEU A 166 -11.60 5.54 -16.48
N THR A 167 -11.47 6.39 -17.49
CA THR A 167 -11.29 5.90 -18.88
C THR A 167 -9.97 5.18 -19.08
N LYS A 168 -8.95 5.49 -18.30
CA LYS A 168 -7.64 4.83 -18.35
C LYS A 168 -7.68 3.41 -17.75
N VAL A 169 -8.48 3.20 -16.69
CA VAL A 169 -8.62 1.92 -15.99
C VAL A 169 -10.05 1.41 -16.14
N TRP A 170 -10.60 1.44 -17.38
CA TRP A 170 -12.02 1.20 -17.65
C TRP A 170 -12.49 -0.24 -17.41
N LYS A 171 -11.57 -1.24 -17.45
CA LYS A 171 -11.88 -2.67 -17.34
C LYS A 171 -12.28 -3.11 -15.93
N GLU A 172 -12.83 -2.51 -15.03
CA GLU A 172 -13.15 -2.85 -13.63
C GLU A 172 -12.27 -2.12 -12.60
N PRO A 173 -12.31 -0.79 -12.57
CA PRO A 173 -11.61 -0.03 -11.55
C PRO A 173 -12.09 -0.43 -10.15
N SER A 174 -11.16 -0.64 -9.21
CA SER A 174 -11.50 -1.15 -7.88
C SER A 174 -11.55 -0.03 -6.82
N LEU A 175 -10.61 0.89 -6.83
CA LEU A 175 -10.55 1.98 -5.86
C LEU A 175 -9.67 3.15 -6.35
N PHE A 176 -10.02 4.35 -5.89
CA PHE A 176 -9.13 5.50 -5.87
C PHE A 176 -8.39 5.52 -4.53
N LEU A 177 -7.11 5.82 -4.56
CA LEU A 177 -6.29 6.03 -3.37
C LEU A 177 -5.74 7.45 -3.38
N ALA A 178 -5.95 8.22 -2.31
CA ALA A 178 -5.54 9.60 -2.23
C ALA A 178 -5.30 10.04 -0.78
N HIS A 179 -4.53 11.12 -0.60
CA HIS A 179 -4.38 11.73 0.72
C HIS A 179 -5.74 12.26 1.23
N PRO A 180 -6.07 12.20 2.54
CA PRO A 180 -7.34 12.67 3.07
C PRO A 180 -7.68 14.12 2.67
N ARG A 181 -6.67 15.02 2.62
CA ARG A 181 -6.86 16.41 2.16
C ARG A 181 -7.25 16.51 0.69
N THR A 182 -6.79 15.58 -0.14
CA THR A 182 -7.14 15.50 -1.57
C THR A 182 -8.59 15.05 -1.74
N ILE A 183 -9.02 14.07 -0.95
CA ILE A 183 -10.44 13.61 -0.93
C ILE A 183 -11.35 14.76 -0.49
N ALA A 184 -10.96 15.53 0.53
CA ALA A 184 -11.70 16.69 0.97
C ALA A 184 -11.75 17.79 -0.11
N ALA A 185 -10.65 18.01 -0.86
CA ALA A 185 -10.63 18.95 -1.97
C ALA A 185 -11.59 18.53 -3.10
N PHE A 186 -11.63 17.25 -3.44
CA PHE A 186 -12.59 16.70 -4.38
C PHE A 186 -14.05 16.91 -3.92
N GLY A 187 -14.34 16.61 -2.65
CA GLY A 187 -15.66 16.86 -2.08
C GLY A 187 -16.09 18.33 -2.17
N ARG A 188 -15.17 19.28 -1.91
CA ARG A 188 -15.44 20.73 -2.06
C ARG A 188 -15.76 21.11 -3.52
N GLU A 189 -14.99 20.58 -4.48
CA GLU A 189 -15.26 20.82 -5.91
C GLU A 189 -16.61 20.27 -6.35
N CYS A 190 -16.95 19.06 -5.91
CA CYS A 190 -18.26 18.46 -6.17
C CYS A 190 -19.40 19.30 -5.57
N THR A 191 -19.27 19.75 -4.32
CA THR A 191 -20.26 20.61 -3.65
C THR A 191 -20.43 21.93 -4.38
N ARG A 192 -19.32 22.58 -4.79
CA ARG A 192 -19.35 23.84 -5.57
C ARG A 192 -20.11 23.69 -6.89
N ARG A 193 -20.01 22.53 -7.52
CA ARG A 193 -20.69 22.22 -8.79
C ARG A 193 -22.09 21.69 -8.63
N GLY A 194 -22.59 21.52 -7.38
CA GLY A 194 -23.91 20.97 -7.10
C GLY A 194 -24.06 19.47 -7.36
N VAL A 195 -22.96 18.74 -7.42
CA VAL A 195 -22.93 17.28 -7.66
C VAL A 195 -22.25 16.59 -6.47
N PRO A 196 -22.93 16.47 -5.32
CA PRO A 196 -22.33 15.81 -4.17
C PRO A 196 -22.04 14.33 -4.46
N PRO A 197 -20.81 13.84 -4.15
CA PRO A 197 -20.46 12.45 -4.37
C PRO A 197 -21.25 11.55 -3.41
N PRO A 198 -21.75 10.40 -3.86
CA PRO A 198 -22.37 9.42 -2.98
C PRO A 198 -21.34 8.81 -2.03
N THR A 199 -21.84 8.14 -0.99
CA THR A 199 -21.02 7.41 -0.02
C THR A 199 -21.34 5.93 -0.03
N VAL A 200 -20.33 5.10 0.26
CA VAL A 200 -20.48 3.66 0.49
C VAL A 200 -19.87 3.30 1.84
N THR A 201 -20.46 2.36 2.53
CA THR A 201 -19.91 1.82 3.78
C THR A 201 -19.09 0.58 3.47
N LEU A 202 -17.78 0.65 3.71
CA LEU A 202 -16.85 -0.47 3.58
C LEU A 202 -16.13 -0.66 4.92
N PHE A 203 -16.03 -1.91 5.39
CA PHE A 203 -15.37 -2.26 6.67
C PHE A 203 -15.87 -1.43 7.87
N GLY A 204 -17.14 -1.06 7.88
CA GLY A 204 -17.75 -0.23 8.93
C GLY A 204 -17.43 1.27 8.88
N SER A 205 -16.72 1.74 7.84
CA SER A 205 -16.39 3.15 7.64
C SER A 205 -17.04 3.71 6.36
N PRO A 206 -17.56 4.95 6.37
CA PRO A 206 -18.09 5.59 5.19
C PRO A 206 -16.96 6.14 4.31
N PHE A 207 -17.04 5.88 3.00
CA PHE A 207 -16.13 6.41 1.99
C PHE A 207 -16.91 7.16 0.93
N LEU A 208 -16.38 8.28 0.45
CA LEU A 208 -16.89 8.92 -0.75
C LEU A 208 -16.66 7.98 -1.94
N THR A 209 -17.59 8.00 -2.89
CA THR A 209 -17.45 7.26 -4.15
C THR A 209 -17.60 8.19 -5.35
N TRP A 210 -16.93 7.84 -6.43
CA TRP A 210 -17.16 8.47 -7.72
C TRP A 210 -17.48 7.39 -8.74
N ARG A 211 -18.62 7.51 -9.42
CA ARG A 211 -19.13 6.48 -10.37
C ARG A 211 -19.14 5.05 -9.79
N GLY A 212 -19.40 4.92 -8.48
CA GLY A 212 -19.41 3.63 -7.79
C GLY A 212 -18.04 3.15 -7.30
N VAL A 213 -16.95 3.83 -7.64
CA VAL A 213 -15.60 3.49 -7.20
C VAL A 213 -15.25 4.29 -5.93
N PRO A 214 -14.86 3.62 -4.83
CA PRO A 214 -14.58 4.28 -3.55
C PRO A 214 -13.26 5.07 -3.58
N LEU A 215 -13.26 6.24 -2.90
CA LEU A 215 -12.06 7.04 -2.63
C LEU A 215 -11.52 6.67 -1.26
N ILE A 216 -10.42 5.94 -1.25
CA ILE A 216 -9.79 5.39 -0.04
C ILE A 216 -8.68 6.34 0.44
N PRO A 217 -8.70 6.76 1.72
CA PRO A 217 -7.68 7.64 2.26
C PRO A 217 -6.38 6.88 2.58
N SER A 218 -5.23 7.43 2.19
CA SER A 218 -3.91 7.02 2.66
C SER A 218 -3.03 8.25 2.90
N ASP A 219 -2.46 8.35 4.10
CA ASP A 219 -1.51 9.41 4.47
C ASP A 219 -0.11 9.18 3.88
N LYS A 220 0.12 8.01 3.27
CA LYS A 220 1.40 7.67 2.62
C LYS A 220 1.55 8.32 1.24
N ILE A 221 0.46 8.83 0.66
CA ILE A 221 0.52 9.73 -0.50
C ILE A 221 0.79 11.14 0.02
N SER A 222 1.96 11.68 -0.28
CA SER A 222 2.39 12.97 0.26
C SER A 222 1.61 14.16 -0.32
N VAL A 223 1.43 15.19 0.51
CA VAL A 223 1.05 16.53 0.06
C VAL A 223 2.30 17.39 0.12
N ARG A 224 2.76 17.92 -1.01
CA ARG A 224 3.92 18.81 -1.06
C ARG A 224 3.62 20.09 -0.32
N SER A 225 4.42 20.43 0.69
CA SER A 225 4.19 21.61 1.54
C SER A 225 4.31 22.94 0.79
N LYS A 226 5.16 22.99 -0.23
CA LYS A 226 5.48 24.23 -0.98
C LYS A 226 4.32 24.73 -1.84
N ASP A 227 3.66 23.83 -2.56
CA ASP A 227 2.62 24.15 -3.54
C ASP A 227 1.27 23.51 -3.23
N GLN A 228 1.16 22.85 -2.08
CA GLN A 228 -0.05 22.15 -1.63
C GLN A 228 -0.61 21.19 -2.67
N LYS A 229 0.27 20.52 -3.43
CA LYS A 229 -0.07 19.56 -4.45
C LYS A 229 0.10 18.12 -3.96
N SER A 230 -0.78 17.25 -4.43
CA SER A 230 -0.79 15.83 -4.14
C SER A 230 -1.09 15.02 -5.42
N LYS A 231 -1.36 13.73 -5.25
CA LYS A 231 -1.68 12.79 -6.32
C LYS A 231 -2.93 11.99 -5.98
N ILE A 232 -3.63 11.50 -7.00
CA ILE A 232 -4.71 10.50 -6.88
C ILE A 232 -4.32 9.31 -7.74
N LEU A 233 -4.34 8.13 -7.14
CA LEU A 233 -4.03 6.87 -7.80
C LEU A 233 -5.33 6.09 -7.99
N LEU A 234 -5.60 5.60 -9.20
CA LEU A 234 -6.69 4.69 -9.50
C LEU A 234 -6.13 3.31 -9.77
N LEU A 235 -6.71 2.30 -9.13
CA LEU A 235 -6.25 0.91 -9.18
C LEU A 235 -7.36 -0.04 -9.61
N ARG A 236 -7.00 -1.00 -10.44
CA ARG A 236 -7.68 -2.28 -10.61
C ARG A 236 -6.91 -3.32 -9.79
N VAL A 237 -7.58 -4.02 -8.88
CA VAL A 237 -6.95 -4.96 -7.95
C VAL A 237 -7.36 -6.39 -8.28
N GLY A 238 -6.41 -7.31 -8.16
CA GLY A 238 -6.63 -8.75 -8.28
C GLY A 238 -6.03 -9.38 -9.54
N GLU A 239 -5.51 -10.60 -9.37
CA GLU A 239 -4.86 -11.33 -10.44
C GLU A 239 -5.82 -11.69 -11.58
N LYS A 240 -7.03 -12.17 -11.24
CA LYS A 240 -8.06 -12.53 -12.24
C LYS A 240 -8.47 -11.36 -13.12
N LYS A 241 -8.35 -10.15 -12.61
CA LYS A 241 -8.63 -8.91 -13.32
C LYS A 241 -7.40 -8.33 -14.03
N GLN A 242 -6.29 -9.05 -14.02
CA GLN A 242 -5.00 -8.55 -14.52
C GLN A 242 -4.63 -7.19 -13.89
N GLY A 243 -4.94 -7.03 -12.61
CA GLY A 243 -4.78 -5.81 -11.86
C GLY A 243 -3.46 -5.73 -11.10
N VAL A 244 -3.47 -4.97 -10.03
CA VAL A 244 -2.36 -4.88 -9.08
C VAL A 244 -2.51 -6.00 -8.05
N VAL A 245 -1.41 -6.68 -7.72
CA VAL A 245 -1.33 -7.72 -6.69
C VAL A 245 -0.24 -7.39 -5.70
N GLY A 246 -0.45 -7.76 -4.43
CA GLY A 246 0.59 -7.76 -3.41
C GLY A 246 1.34 -9.09 -3.43
N LEU A 247 2.64 -9.05 -3.16
CA LEU A 247 3.50 -10.24 -3.10
C LEU A 247 4.08 -10.38 -1.71
N PHE A 248 4.16 -11.61 -1.19
CA PHE A 248 4.80 -11.88 0.10
C PHE A 248 5.57 -13.20 0.08
N GLN A 249 6.56 -13.34 0.96
CA GLN A 249 7.32 -14.58 1.15
C GLN A 249 6.59 -15.46 2.17
N PRO A 250 6.14 -16.67 1.82
CA PRO A 250 5.57 -17.62 2.77
C PRO A 250 6.65 -18.45 3.48
N GLY A 251 6.28 -19.10 4.58
CA GLY A 251 7.10 -20.13 5.23
C GLY A 251 8.34 -19.59 5.96
N LEU A 252 8.31 -18.36 6.44
CA LEU A 252 9.42 -17.76 7.18
C LEU A 252 9.57 -18.39 8.57
N PRO A 253 10.80 -18.62 9.05
CA PRO A 253 11.03 -19.02 10.43
C PRO A 253 10.49 -17.97 11.40
N GLY A 254 9.65 -18.37 12.38
CA GLY A 254 9.02 -17.46 13.32
C GLY A 254 7.93 -16.56 12.69
N GLU A 255 7.28 -17.05 11.63
CA GLU A 255 6.20 -16.32 10.95
C GLU A 255 5.02 -16.07 11.90
N GLN A 256 4.60 -14.80 12.00
CA GLN A 256 3.46 -14.34 12.81
C GLN A 256 2.24 -14.02 11.94
N SER A 257 2.47 -13.58 10.74
CA SER A 257 1.46 -13.34 9.70
C SER A 257 2.14 -13.45 8.33
N PRO A 258 1.40 -13.62 7.23
CA PRO A 258 1.98 -13.79 5.90
C PRO A 258 3.07 -12.77 5.58
N GLY A 259 4.30 -13.26 5.35
CA GLY A 259 5.46 -12.46 5.06
C GLY A 259 6.11 -11.74 6.25
N LEU A 260 5.53 -11.82 7.47
CA LEU A 260 6.07 -11.19 8.69
C LEU A 260 6.66 -12.26 9.62
N SER A 261 7.93 -12.13 9.94
CA SER A 261 8.69 -13.01 10.83
C SER A 261 9.22 -12.26 12.04
N VAL A 262 9.14 -12.89 13.21
CA VAL A 262 9.77 -12.41 14.45
C VAL A 262 10.71 -13.48 14.95
N ARG A 263 12.00 -13.18 15.03
CA ARG A 263 13.03 -14.13 15.44
C ARG A 263 13.83 -13.60 16.60
N PHE A 264 14.03 -14.44 17.62
CA PHE A 264 14.97 -14.17 18.68
C PHE A 264 16.40 -14.34 18.17
N MET A 265 17.25 -13.33 18.36
CA MET A 265 18.63 -13.31 17.85
C MET A 265 19.66 -13.71 18.92
N GLY A 266 19.29 -13.66 20.17
CA GLY A 266 20.18 -13.96 21.31
C GLY A 266 20.18 -12.88 22.37
N ILE A 267 21.02 -13.12 23.39
CA ILE A 267 21.27 -12.17 24.48
C ILE A 267 22.75 -11.77 24.41
N ASP A 268 23.01 -10.48 24.40
CA ASP A 268 24.36 -9.95 24.36
C ASP A 268 25.04 -9.92 25.76
N GLN A 269 26.31 -9.51 25.79
CA GLN A 269 27.09 -9.38 27.04
C GLN A 269 26.58 -8.31 28.02
N ARG A 270 25.65 -7.44 27.55
CA ARG A 270 24.99 -6.41 28.35
C ARG A 270 23.63 -6.86 28.88
N ALA A 271 23.32 -8.16 28.74
CA ALA A 271 22.04 -8.74 29.09
C ALA A 271 20.87 -8.11 28.28
N LEU A 272 21.10 -7.76 27.00
CA LEU A 272 20.07 -7.31 26.07
C LEU A 272 19.61 -8.48 25.22
N ALA A 273 18.31 -8.78 25.28
CA ALA A 273 17.66 -9.71 24.38
C ALA A 273 17.32 -8.97 23.08
N SER A 274 17.76 -9.50 21.94
CA SER A 274 17.55 -8.92 20.62
C SER A 274 16.53 -9.75 19.83
N TYR A 275 15.56 -9.08 19.20
CA TYR A 275 14.55 -9.67 18.34
C TYR A 275 14.60 -9.00 16.98
N LEU A 276 14.69 -9.80 15.92
CA LEU A 276 14.60 -9.35 14.55
C LEU A 276 13.15 -9.48 14.07
N VAL A 277 12.57 -8.37 13.65
CA VAL A 277 11.29 -8.33 12.96
C VAL A 277 11.58 -8.07 11.49
N SER A 278 11.18 -8.99 10.62
CA SER A 278 11.38 -8.91 9.17
C SER A 278 10.05 -9.06 8.46
N LEU A 279 9.78 -8.19 7.49
CA LEU A 279 8.61 -8.26 6.62
C LEU A 279 9.08 -8.28 5.17
N TYR A 280 8.68 -9.30 4.42
CA TYR A 280 9.01 -9.45 3.01
C TYR A 280 7.77 -9.18 2.18
N CYS A 281 7.80 -8.14 1.38
CA CYS A 281 6.68 -7.74 0.53
C CYS A 281 7.15 -7.03 -0.74
N SER A 282 6.26 -7.00 -1.71
CA SER A 282 6.37 -6.20 -2.93
C SER A 282 4.98 -5.98 -3.51
N ALA A 283 4.89 -5.22 -4.61
CA ALA A 283 3.68 -5.09 -5.41
C ALA A 283 4.02 -5.33 -6.87
N ALA A 284 3.11 -5.98 -7.60
CA ALA A 284 3.23 -6.18 -9.03
C ALA A 284 2.04 -5.58 -9.76
N VAL A 285 2.32 -4.89 -10.86
CA VAL A 285 1.33 -4.36 -11.79
C VAL A 285 1.31 -5.27 -13.00
N LEU A 286 0.23 -6.03 -13.19
CA LEU A 286 0.17 -7.09 -14.20
C LEU A 286 0.04 -6.52 -15.62
N THR A 287 -0.74 -5.44 -15.79
CA THR A 287 -0.90 -4.74 -17.07
C THR A 287 -0.78 -3.23 -16.86
N ASN A 288 -0.36 -2.49 -17.89
CA ASN A 288 -0.18 -1.05 -17.78
C ASN A 288 -1.48 -0.31 -17.46
N ASP A 289 -2.61 -0.79 -18.01
CA ASP A 289 -3.94 -0.24 -17.79
C ASP A 289 -4.58 -0.61 -16.43
N ALA A 290 -3.83 -1.32 -15.57
CA ALA A 290 -4.30 -1.65 -14.21
C ALA A 290 -4.18 -0.49 -13.22
N ILE A 291 -3.41 0.53 -13.58
CA ILE A 291 -3.08 1.65 -12.70
C ILE A 291 -3.04 2.95 -13.50
N ALA A 292 -3.62 4.02 -12.95
CA ALA A 292 -3.53 5.35 -13.52
C ALA A 292 -3.32 6.40 -12.42
N LEU A 293 -2.66 7.49 -12.75
CA LEU A 293 -2.22 8.51 -11.82
C LEU A 293 -2.67 9.90 -12.28
N LEU A 294 -3.36 10.62 -11.40
CA LEU A 294 -3.63 12.05 -11.53
C LEU A 294 -2.58 12.82 -10.73
N GLU A 295 -1.79 13.62 -11.41
CA GLU A 295 -0.74 14.43 -10.82
C GLU A 295 -1.16 15.89 -10.64
N ASP A 296 -0.34 16.64 -9.89
CA ASP A 296 -0.49 18.09 -9.66
C ASP A 296 -1.82 18.52 -9.04
N VAL A 297 -2.43 17.66 -8.24
CA VAL A 297 -3.73 17.89 -7.58
C VAL A 297 -3.59 18.90 -6.46
N GLU A 298 -4.12 20.11 -6.62
CA GLU A 298 -4.11 21.16 -5.60
C GLU A 298 -5.14 20.89 -4.50
N VAL A 299 -4.69 20.91 -3.24
CA VAL A 299 -5.54 20.65 -2.07
C VAL A 299 -5.82 21.87 -1.21
N GLY A 300 -5.14 23.00 -1.47
CA GLY A 300 -5.19 24.21 -0.67
C GLY A 300 -6.29 25.20 -1.06
N GLN A 301 -7.08 24.93 -2.08
CA GLN A 301 -8.15 25.85 -2.50
C GLN A 301 -9.40 25.66 -1.66
N TYR A 302 -9.90 26.77 -1.11
CA TYR A 302 -11.14 26.87 -0.37
C TYR A 302 -12.06 27.86 -1.06
N HIS A 303 -13.35 27.61 -1.01
CA HIS A 303 -14.36 28.48 -1.61
C HIS A 303 -15.04 29.30 -0.50
N GLU A 304 -15.21 30.60 -0.71
CA GLU A 304 -16.06 31.44 0.12
C GLU A 304 -17.51 31.23 -0.30
N TYR A 305 -18.31 30.70 0.59
CA TYR A 305 -19.75 30.62 0.41
C TYR A 305 -20.35 31.94 0.88
N LYS A 306 -20.97 32.67 -0.05
CA LYS A 306 -21.74 33.88 0.25
C LYS A 306 -23.16 33.52 0.66
#